data_4b37da53118eb99b74ce93c9b62c39c7
#
_entry.id   4b37da53118eb99b74ce93c9b62c39c7
#
_cell.length_a   1.000
_cell.length_b   1.000
_cell.length_c   1.000
_cell.angle_alpha   90.00
_cell.angle_beta   90.00
_cell.angle_gamma   90.00
#
_symmetry.space_group_name_H-M   'P 1'
#
loop_
_entity.id
_entity.type
_entity.pdbx_description
1 polymer ?
#
loop_
_entity_poly.entity_id
_entity_poly.type
_entity_poly.pdbx_seq_one_letter_code
_entity_poly.pdbx_strand_id
1 'polypeptide(L)'
;LPRERVEMLIDRDAHFLELCALAGHEVDDHATGASMVGGVGVVSGVECVITASESTVKGGAINELGVKKTRRLAEVAEQNRLPGISLIESAGADLPNQHKIFVPGGRGFRDLTRRSEERMPTVCVVFGSSTAGGAYVPGMSDYVVMVREQAQVYLAGPPLVRMATGEETDHEALGGAEMHSSVSGVSDYLAEDEHDAIRLAREIMAHLNWKKAGPLPRSDVEPP
;
A
#
# COMPACT_ATOMS: atom_id res chain seq x y z
N LEU A 1 5.86 -1.38 -13.09
CA LEU A 1 5.57 -2.63 -12.37
C LEU A 1 5.86 -2.46 -10.88
N PRO A 2 5.25 -3.26 -9.98
CA PRO A 2 5.44 -3.09 -8.53
C PRO A 2 6.90 -3.25 -8.09
N ARG A 3 7.67 -4.14 -8.70
CA ARG A 3 9.10 -4.29 -8.38
C ARG A 3 9.91 -3.06 -8.76
N GLU A 4 9.64 -2.46 -9.90
CA GLU A 4 10.30 -1.22 -10.35
C GLU A 4 9.97 -0.05 -9.41
N ARG A 5 8.71 0.06 -8.96
CA ARG A 5 8.31 1.06 -7.95
C ARG A 5 9.04 0.85 -6.61
N VAL A 6 9.20 -0.40 -6.17
CA VAL A 6 9.98 -0.72 -4.96
C VAL A 6 11.46 -0.39 -5.16
N GLU A 7 12.06 -0.73 -6.30
CA GLU A 7 13.46 -0.42 -6.62
C GLU A 7 13.73 1.09 -6.66
N MET A 8 12.80 1.88 -7.20
CA MET A 8 12.91 3.35 -7.18
C MET A 8 12.74 3.94 -5.79
N LEU A 9 11.97 3.28 -4.91
CA LEU A 9 11.64 3.77 -3.58
C LEU A 9 12.77 3.54 -2.58
N ILE A 10 13.40 2.37 -2.59
CA ILE A 10 14.45 2.00 -1.63
C ILE A 10 15.74 2.80 -1.87
N ASP A 11 16.56 2.88 -0.84
CA ASP A 11 17.85 3.55 -0.94
C ASP A 11 18.79 2.77 -1.87
N ARG A 12 19.59 3.52 -2.61
CA ARG A 12 20.62 2.95 -3.47
C ARG A 12 21.57 2.13 -2.58
N ASP A 13 21.90 0.94 -3.02
CA ASP A 13 22.74 -0.02 -2.27
C ASP A 13 22.08 -0.64 -1.01
N ALA A 14 20.78 -0.36 -0.74
CA ALA A 14 20.03 -1.06 0.28
C ALA A 14 19.44 -2.36 -0.27
N HIS A 15 19.42 -3.38 0.57
CA HIS A 15 18.79 -4.65 0.24
C HIS A 15 17.27 -4.59 0.51
N PHE A 16 16.50 -5.24 -0.36
CA PHE A 16 15.09 -5.50 -0.12
C PHE A 16 14.90 -6.95 0.31
N LEU A 17 14.52 -7.14 1.57
CA LEU A 17 14.15 -8.45 2.09
C LEU A 17 12.70 -8.77 1.71
N GLU A 18 12.49 -9.39 0.56
CA GLU A 18 11.15 -9.79 0.13
C GLU A 18 10.63 -10.93 1.01
N LEU A 19 9.42 -10.76 1.53
CA LEU A 19 8.73 -11.73 2.37
C LEU A 19 7.60 -12.43 1.59
N CYS A 20 7.46 -13.73 1.80
CA CYS A 20 6.42 -14.54 1.17
C CYS A 20 6.42 -14.41 -0.37
N ALA A 21 7.60 -14.38 -1.00
CA ALA A 21 7.75 -14.27 -2.46
C ALA A 21 7.08 -15.43 -3.21
N LEU A 22 7.03 -16.62 -2.61
CA LEU A 22 6.42 -17.82 -3.17
C LEU A 22 4.95 -18.04 -2.77
N ALA A 23 4.31 -17.05 -2.13
CA ALA A 23 2.89 -17.17 -1.81
C ALA A 23 2.08 -17.35 -3.10
N GLY A 24 1.27 -18.40 -3.18
CA GLY A 24 0.48 -18.74 -4.37
C GLY A 24 1.24 -19.47 -5.49
N HIS A 25 2.54 -19.78 -5.30
CA HIS A 25 3.28 -20.59 -6.25
C HIS A 25 2.67 -22.00 -6.33
N GLU A 26 2.42 -22.47 -7.55
CA GLU A 26 1.77 -23.78 -7.83
C GLU A 26 0.37 -23.95 -7.18
N VAL A 27 -0.30 -22.86 -6.83
CA VAL A 27 -1.69 -22.86 -6.35
C VAL A 27 -2.60 -22.40 -7.48
N ASP A 28 -3.59 -23.20 -7.83
CA ASP A 28 -4.57 -22.91 -8.87
C ASP A 28 -5.22 -21.53 -8.65
N ASP A 29 -5.44 -20.81 -9.72
CA ASP A 29 -6.03 -19.45 -9.75
C ASP A 29 -5.25 -18.35 -9.00
N HIS A 30 -4.02 -18.62 -8.56
CA HIS A 30 -3.17 -17.63 -7.89
C HIS A 30 -1.89 -17.34 -8.67
N ALA A 31 -1.54 -16.07 -8.75
CA ALA A 31 -0.22 -15.65 -9.22
C ALA A 31 0.82 -15.82 -8.10
N THR A 32 2.04 -16.19 -8.47
CA THR A 32 3.17 -16.22 -7.52
C THR A 32 3.40 -14.82 -6.92
N GLY A 33 3.61 -14.77 -5.62
CA GLY A 33 3.66 -13.52 -4.86
C GLY A 33 2.30 -13.05 -4.36
N ALA A 34 1.21 -13.80 -4.62
CA ALA A 34 -0.16 -13.49 -4.20
C ALA A 34 -0.65 -12.11 -4.69
N SER A 35 -0.31 -11.76 -5.93
CA SER A 35 -0.65 -10.49 -6.60
C SER A 35 -0.10 -9.25 -5.88
N MET A 36 1.01 -9.39 -5.18
CA MET A 36 1.69 -8.28 -4.53
C MET A 36 3.17 -8.56 -4.24
N VAL A 37 3.98 -7.52 -4.25
CA VAL A 37 5.34 -7.52 -3.70
C VAL A 37 5.27 -6.99 -2.28
N GLY A 38 6.03 -7.57 -1.35
CA GLY A 38 6.07 -7.06 0.03
C GLY A 38 7.30 -7.54 0.77
N GLY A 39 7.85 -6.67 1.59
CA GLY A 39 9.08 -6.96 2.32
C GLY A 39 9.55 -5.81 3.19
N VAL A 40 10.78 -5.93 3.68
CA VAL A 40 11.47 -4.90 4.45
C VAL A 40 12.54 -4.26 3.58
N GLY A 41 12.57 -2.95 3.54
CA GLY A 41 13.57 -2.15 2.82
C GLY A 41 13.98 -0.92 3.62
N VAL A 42 14.95 -0.19 3.12
CA VAL A 42 15.39 1.08 3.69
C VAL A 42 15.02 2.21 2.74
N VAL A 43 14.31 3.20 3.24
CA VAL A 43 13.88 4.38 2.47
C VAL A 43 14.31 5.63 3.22
N SER A 44 15.16 6.44 2.61
CA SER A 44 15.75 7.65 3.21
C SER A 44 16.37 7.36 4.60
N GLY A 45 17.10 6.25 4.71
CA GLY A 45 17.76 5.81 5.94
C GLY A 45 16.83 5.17 6.99
N VAL A 46 15.54 5.01 6.69
CA VAL A 46 14.54 4.43 7.62
C VAL A 46 14.18 3.02 7.17
N GLU A 47 14.39 2.01 8.03
CA GLU A 47 13.85 0.67 7.81
C GLU A 47 12.33 0.70 7.88
N CYS A 48 11.67 0.17 6.87
CA CYS A 48 10.21 0.15 6.78
C CYS A 48 9.69 -1.12 6.09
N VAL A 49 8.43 -1.45 6.34
CA VAL A 49 7.72 -2.47 5.57
C VAL A 49 7.10 -1.82 4.34
N ILE A 50 7.39 -2.38 3.18
CA ILE A 50 6.89 -1.90 1.89
C ILE A 50 5.95 -2.96 1.31
N THR A 51 4.80 -2.51 0.82
CA THR A 51 3.86 -3.34 0.05
C THR A 51 3.57 -2.67 -1.29
N ALA A 52 3.49 -3.44 -2.36
CA ALA A 52 3.18 -2.92 -3.69
C ALA A 52 2.22 -3.86 -4.40
N SER A 53 1.09 -3.33 -4.86
CA SER A 53 0.07 -4.08 -5.59
C SER A 53 0.56 -4.48 -6.99
N GLU A 54 0.23 -5.70 -7.43
CA GLU A 54 0.50 -6.19 -8.78
C GLU A 54 -0.75 -6.01 -9.65
N SER A 55 -0.88 -4.85 -10.28
CA SER A 55 -2.09 -4.49 -11.05
C SER A 55 -2.23 -5.27 -12.35
N THR A 56 -1.17 -5.89 -12.86
CA THR A 56 -1.24 -6.75 -14.05
C THR A 56 -2.01 -8.05 -13.81
N VAL A 57 -2.21 -8.40 -12.53
CA VAL A 57 -3.02 -9.57 -12.13
C VAL A 57 -4.39 -9.11 -11.65
N LYS A 58 -5.42 -9.33 -12.44
CA LYS A 58 -6.82 -8.96 -12.13
C LYS A 58 -7.00 -7.51 -11.64
N GLY A 59 -6.24 -6.56 -12.20
CA GLY A 59 -6.28 -5.15 -11.79
C GLY A 59 -5.81 -4.92 -10.34
N GLY A 60 -4.94 -5.75 -9.80
CA GLY A 60 -4.52 -5.67 -8.40
C GLY A 60 -5.58 -6.11 -7.39
N ALA A 61 -6.53 -6.96 -7.81
CA ALA A 61 -7.57 -7.45 -6.93
C ALA A 61 -6.99 -8.24 -5.75
N ILE A 62 -7.48 -7.93 -4.56
CA ILE A 62 -7.07 -8.57 -3.31
C ILE A 62 -7.65 -9.98 -3.25
N ASN A 63 -6.79 -10.99 -3.18
CA ASN A 63 -7.18 -12.39 -3.03
C ASN A 63 -6.88 -12.93 -1.61
N GLU A 64 -7.31 -14.16 -1.32
CA GLU A 64 -7.14 -14.80 -0.01
C GLU A 64 -5.67 -14.87 0.43
N LEU A 65 -4.75 -15.24 -0.48
CA LEU A 65 -3.33 -15.34 -0.15
C LEU A 65 -2.69 -13.97 0.02
N GLY A 66 -3.15 -12.96 -0.75
CA GLY A 66 -2.76 -11.56 -0.57
C GLY A 66 -3.14 -11.04 0.83
N VAL A 67 -4.34 -11.37 1.32
CA VAL A 67 -4.75 -11.05 2.70
C VAL A 67 -3.82 -11.69 3.72
N LYS A 68 -3.48 -12.98 3.56
CA LYS A 68 -2.55 -13.68 4.46
C LYS A 68 -1.15 -13.07 4.43
N LYS A 69 -0.65 -12.72 3.23
CA LYS A 69 0.66 -12.07 3.05
C LYS A 69 0.68 -10.67 3.69
N THR A 70 -0.33 -9.84 3.42
CA THR A 70 -0.45 -8.50 4.03
C THR A 70 -0.47 -8.59 5.55
N ARG A 71 -1.22 -9.54 6.11
CA ARG A 71 -1.25 -9.78 7.55
C ARG A 71 0.13 -10.14 8.10
N ARG A 72 0.88 -11.03 7.42
CA ARG A 72 2.24 -11.39 7.85
C ARG A 72 3.18 -10.19 7.83
N LEU A 73 3.09 -9.34 6.80
CA LEU A 73 3.86 -8.11 6.71
C LEU A 73 3.51 -7.13 7.84
N ALA A 74 2.22 -6.98 8.16
CA ALA A 74 1.76 -6.16 9.28
C ALA A 74 2.29 -6.67 10.63
N GLU A 75 2.30 -7.99 10.86
CA GLU A 75 2.89 -8.60 12.07
C GLU A 75 4.39 -8.32 12.19
N VAL A 76 5.14 -8.40 11.08
CA VAL A 76 6.57 -8.04 11.05
C VAL A 76 6.78 -6.56 11.37
N ALA A 77 5.96 -5.69 10.78
CA ALA A 77 6.01 -4.26 11.05
C ALA A 77 5.75 -3.93 12.53
N GLU A 78 4.70 -4.51 13.11
CA GLU A 78 4.33 -4.33 14.52
C GLU A 78 5.44 -4.80 15.46
N GLN A 79 5.91 -6.05 15.28
CA GLN A 79 6.94 -6.65 16.14
C GLN A 79 8.27 -5.90 16.14
N ASN A 80 8.62 -5.30 15.00
CA ASN A 80 9.86 -4.56 14.83
C ASN A 80 9.69 -3.04 14.88
N ARG A 81 8.46 -2.56 15.11
CA ARG A 81 8.10 -1.14 15.11
C ARG A 81 8.59 -0.41 13.85
N LEU A 82 8.28 -0.99 12.69
CA LEU A 82 8.66 -0.44 11.39
C LEU A 82 7.52 0.40 10.80
N PRO A 83 7.78 1.61 10.30
CA PRO A 83 6.84 2.35 9.47
C PRO A 83 6.37 1.52 8.28
N GLY A 84 5.22 1.85 7.72
CA GLY A 84 4.68 1.17 6.55
C GLY A 84 4.58 2.09 5.35
N ILE A 85 4.97 1.58 4.17
CA ILE A 85 4.73 2.23 2.90
C ILE A 85 3.89 1.31 2.03
N SER A 86 2.77 1.81 1.53
CA SER A 86 1.86 1.09 0.63
C SER A 86 1.84 1.74 -0.74
N LEU A 87 2.30 1.02 -1.77
CA LEU A 87 2.26 1.42 -3.17
C LEU A 87 1.05 0.77 -3.81
N ILE A 88 -0.02 1.54 -4.00
CA ILE A 88 -1.36 0.98 -4.26
C ILE A 88 -1.80 1.23 -5.70
N GLU A 89 -2.30 0.15 -6.29
CA GLU A 89 -3.09 0.13 -7.51
C GLU A 89 -3.98 -1.12 -7.44
N SER A 90 -5.26 -0.98 -7.05
CA SER A 90 -6.12 -2.12 -6.72
C SER A 90 -7.58 -1.91 -7.07
N ALA A 91 -8.15 -2.89 -7.76
CA ALA A 91 -9.57 -2.97 -8.05
C ALA A 91 -10.46 -3.37 -6.85
N GLY A 92 -9.87 -3.51 -5.65
CA GLY A 92 -10.59 -3.99 -4.47
C GLY A 92 -10.53 -5.50 -4.30
N ALA A 93 -11.53 -6.11 -3.66
CA ALA A 93 -11.55 -7.55 -3.41
C ALA A 93 -11.89 -8.36 -4.66
N ASP A 94 -11.30 -9.54 -4.82
CA ASP A 94 -11.69 -10.55 -5.80
C ASP A 94 -13.11 -11.07 -5.47
N LEU A 95 -14.13 -10.42 -6.03
CA LEU A 95 -15.54 -10.63 -5.68
C LEU A 95 -16.03 -12.07 -5.81
N PRO A 96 -15.65 -12.86 -6.84
CA PRO A 96 -15.98 -14.29 -6.89
C PRO A 96 -15.56 -15.07 -5.65
N ASN A 97 -14.49 -14.64 -4.98
CA ASN A 97 -13.91 -15.27 -3.81
C ASN A 97 -14.13 -14.47 -2.50
N GLN A 98 -15.06 -13.52 -2.48
CA GLN A 98 -15.30 -12.60 -1.35
C GLN A 98 -15.53 -13.32 0.00
N HIS A 99 -16.16 -14.49 -0.01
CA HIS A 99 -16.41 -15.30 1.20
C HIS A 99 -15.13 -15.74 1.92
N LYS A 100 -13.99 -15.81 1.20
CA LYS A 100 -12.66 -16.11 1.77
C LYS A 100 -11.90 -14.86 2.20
N ILE A 101 -12.33 -13.68 1.74
CA ILE A 101 -11.58 -12.43 1.85
C ILE A 101 -12.15 -11.52 2.94
N PHE A 102 -13.46 -11.33 3.01
CA PHE A 102 -14.06 -10.25 3.81
C PHE A 102 -13.80 -10.39 5.30
N VAL A 103 -14.00 -11.57 5.88
CA VAL A 103 -13.78 -11.77 7.33
C VAL A 103 -12.29 -11.67 7.68
N PRO A 104 -11.36 -12.40 7.00
CA PRO A 104 -9.93 -12.25 7.27
C PRO A 104 -9.37 -10.85 6.94
N GLY A 105 -9.89 -10.21 5.87
CA GLY A 105 -9.47 -8.88 5.41
C GLY A 105 -9.88 -7.76 6.37
N GLY A 106 -10.98 -7.91 7.09
CA GLY A 106 -11.43 -6.96 8.11
C GLY A 106 -10.40 -6.72 9.23
N ARG A 107 -9.53 -7.70 9.47
CA ARG A 107 -8.40 -7.51 10.38
C ARG A 107 -7.42 -6.42 9.90
N GLY A 108 -7.25 -6.24 8.60
CA GLY A 108 -6.39 -5.19 8.03
C GLY A 108 -6.81 -3.79 8.49
N PHE A 109 -8.09 -3.50 8.54
CA PHE A 109 -8.61 -2.21 9.02
C PHE A 109 -8.32 -2.00 10.50
N ARG A 110 -8.53 -3.04 11.32
CA ARG A 110 -8.17 -3.00 12.74
C ARG A 110 -6.66 -2.75 12.93
N ASP A 111 -5.83 -3.42 12.15
CA ASP A 111 -4.38 -3.31 12.28
C ASP A 111 -3.90 -1.90 11.87
N LEU A 112 -4.51 -1.26 10.84
CA LEU A 112 -4.27 0.14 10.49
C LEU A 112 -4.64 1.08 11.64
N THR A 113 -5.82 0.90 12.25
CA THR A 113 -6.27 1.71 13.39
C THR A 113 -5.32 1.59 14.58
N ARG A 114 -4.85 0.37 14.90
CA ARG A 114 -3.89 0.14 15.99
C ARG A 114 -2.54 0.77 15.72
N ARG A 115 -2.05 0.69 14.48
CA ARG A 115 -0.80 1.36 14.09
C ARG A 115 -0.86 2.86 14.32
N SER A 116 -1.99 3.50 13.97
CA SER A 116 -2.23 4.91 14.22
C SER A 116 -2.24 5.22 15.73
N GLU A 117 -2.92 4.40 16.56
CA GLU A 117 -2.90 4.52 18.02
C GLU A 117 -1.48 4.42 18.59
N GLU A 118 -0.70 3.48 18.09
CA GLU A 118 0.70 3.24 18.51
C GLU A 118 1.69 4.26 17.90
N ARG A 119 1.19 5.21 17.11
CA ARG A 119 1.98 6.22 16.40
C ARG A 119 3.07 5.60 15.50
N MET A 120 2.73 4.50 14.85
CA MET A 120 3.58 3.88 13.83
C MET A 120 3.21 4.47 12.46
N PRO A 121 4.09 5.28 11.85
CA PRO A 121 3.75 6.01 10.65
C PRO A 121 3.38 5.11 9.47
N THR A 122 2.40 5.56 8.70
CA THR A 122 1.96 4.92 7.46
C THR A 122 1.95 5.93 6.32
N VAL A 123 2.57 5.56 5.20
CA VAL A 123 2.59 6.34 3.95
C VAL A 123 1.89 5.52 2.88
N CYS A 124 0.95 6.12 2.19
CA CYS A 124 0.26 5.51 1.07
C CYS A 124 0.53 6.30 -0.21
N VAL A 125 0.98 5.62 -1.25
CA VAL A 125 1.15 6.19 -2.59
C VAL A 125 0.17 5.50 -3.52
N VAL A 126 -0.73 6.26 -4.12
CA VAL A 126 -1.76 5.75 -5.03
C VAL A 126 -1.36 6.08 -6.46
N PHE A 127 -1.12 5.04 -7.27
CA PHE A 127 -0.66 5.17 -8.66
C PHE A 127 -1.78 5.02 -9.68
N GLY A 128 -2.86 4.40 -9.31
CA GLY A 128 -4.02 4.14 -10.14
C GLY A 128 -5.28 4.03 -9.30
N SER A 129 -6.19 3.15 -9.67
CA SER A 129 -7.41 2.94 -8.90
C SER A 129 -7.14 2.31 -7.54
N SER A 130 -7.80 2.81 -6.50
CA SER A 130 -7.88 2.19 -5.18
C SER A 130 -9.34 2.17 -4.75
N THR A 131 -10.01 1.02 -4.93
CA THR A 131 -11.47 0.95 -4.85
C THR A 131 -11.96 0.07 -3.72
N ALA A 132 -13.19 0.29 -3.29
CA ALA A 132 -13.92 -0.48 -2.28
C ALA A 132 -13.09 -0.65 -1.00
N GLY A 133 -12.80 -1.89 -0.58
CA GLY A 133 -11.95 -2.17 0.58
C GLY A 133 -10.51 -1.64 0.46
N GLY A 134 -9.99 -1.50 -0.76
CA GLY A 134 -8.69 -0.88 -1.04
C GLY A 134 -8.63 0.60 -0.69
N ALA A 135 -9.73 1.32 -0.85
CA ALA A 135 -9.83 2.76 -0.56
C ALA A 135 -9.61 3.12 0.93
N TYR A 136 -9.79 2.15 1.82
CA TYR A 136 -9.51 2.35 3.25
C TYR A 136 -8.02 2.51 3.55
N VAL A 137 -7.14 1.95 2.74
CA VAL A 137 -5.69 2.09 2.99
C VAL A 137 -5.25 3.55 2.86
N PRO A 138 -5.48 4.26 1.74
CA PRO A 138 -5.22 5.69 1.71
C PRO A 138 -6.07 6.48 2.72
N GLY A 139 -7.36 6.17 2.87
CA GLY A 139 -8.24 6.89 3.80
C GLY A 139 -7.87 6.79 5.28
N MET A 140 -7.02 5.83 5.66
CA MET A 140 -6.58 5.61 7.05
C MET A 140 -5.06 5.75 7.24
N SER A 141 -4.32 6.09 6.20
CA SER A 141 -2.88 6.35 6.29
C SER A 141 -2.59 7.74 6.84
N ASP A 142 -1.44 7.92 7.49
CA ASP A 142 -1.03 9.20 8.06
C ASP A 142 -0.59 10.19 6.97
N TYR A 143 -0.07 9.69 5.86
CA TYR A 143 0.35 10.47 4.69
C TYR A 143 -0.12 9.80 3.40
N VAL A 144 -0.73 10.58 2.53
CA VAL A 144 -1.25 10.08 1.24
C VAL A 144 -0.71 10.93 0.09
N VAL A 145 -0.08 10.26 -0.86
CA VAL A 145 0.38 10.83 -2.13
C VAL A 145 -0.46 10.25 -3.25
N MET A 146 -1.04 11.08 -4.09
CA MET A 146 -1.81 10.64 -5.25
C MET A 146 -1.21 11.19 -6.55
N VAL A 147 -1.09 10.33 -7.57
CA VAL A 147 -0.58 10.71 -8.89
C VAL A 147 -1.70 11.38 -9.69
N ARG A 148 -1.44 12.59 -10.17
CA ARG A 148 -2.35 13.41 -11.00
C ARG A 148 -2.90 12.62 -12.18
N GLU A 149 -4.20 12.75 -12.47
CA GLU A 149 -4.88 12.15 -13.62
C GLU A 149 -4.81 10.60 -13.72
N GLN A 150 -4.17 9.95 -12.74
CA GLN A 150 -4.04 8.48 -12.70
C GLN A 150 -4.66 7.89 -11.45
N ALA A 151 -4.39 8.49 -10.29
CA ALA A 151 -4.83 7.97 -9.01
C ALA A 151 -6.30 8.29 -8.73
N GLN A 152 -7.03 7.29 -8.26
CA GLN A 152 -8.44 7.41 -7.91
C GLN A 152 -8.72 6.62 -6.62
N VAL A 153 -9.43 7.25 -5.70
CA VAL A 153 -9.85 6.63 -4.43
C VAL A 153 -11.35 6.84 -4.24
N TYR A 154 -12.12 5.76 -4.22
CA TYR A 154 -13.55 5.79 -3.92
C TYR A 154 -14.05 4.42 -3.46
N LEU A 155 -15.15 4.38 -2.71
CA LEU A 155 -15.76 3.12 -2.27
C LEU A 155 -16.51 2.41 -3.40
N ALA A 156 -17.12 3.20 -4.30
CA ALA A 156 -17.84 2.70 -5.45
C ALA A 156 -17.54 3.59 -6.66
N GLY A 157 -17.19 3.00 -7.80
CA GLY A 157 -16.92 3.74 -9.03
C GLY A 157 -18.18 4.33 -9.67
N PRO A 158 -18.05 5.22 -10.69
CA PRO A 158 -19.16 5.93 -11.32
C PRO A 158 -20.35 5.04 -11.76
N PRO A 159 -20.14 3.83 -12.32
CA PRO A 159 -21.27 2.98 -12.70
C PRO A 159 -22.13 2.53 -11.51
N LEU A 160 -21.49 2.25 -10.35
CA LEU A 160 -22.22 1.85 -9.14
C LEU A 160 -22.92 3.04 -8.48
N VAL A 161 -22.30 4.23 -8.50
CA VAL A 161 -22.92 5.47 -8.02
C VAL A 161 -24.18 5.75 -8.82
N ARG A 162 -24.10 5.74 -10.17
CA ARG A 162 -25.25 5.92 -11.05
C ARG A 162 -26.37 4.92 -10.76
N MET A 163 -26.02 3.65 -10.56
CA MET A 163 -27.02 2.60 -10.28
C MET A 163 -27.70 2.81 -8.92
N ALA A 164 -26.95 3.26 -7.90
CA ALA A 164 -27.45 3.38 -6.53
C ALA A 164 -28.21 4.69 -6.28
N THR A 165 -27.77 5.80 -6.87
CA THR A 165 -28.28 7.15 -6.58
C THR A 165 -28.89 7.85 -7.78
N GLY A 166 -28.65 7.37 -9.02
CA GLY A 166 -29.02 8.05 -10.27
C GLY A 166 -28.08 9.21 -10.63
N GLU A 167 -27.05 9.49 -9.84
CA GLU A 167 -26.09 10.56 -10.09
C GLU A 167 -25.11 10.18 -11.20
N GLU A 168 -24.90 11.09 -12.15
CA GLU A 168 -23.90 10.95 -13.20
C GLU A 168 -22.61 11.68 -12.77
N THR A 169 -21.52 10.96 -12.73
CA THR A 169 -20.18 11.47 -12.39
C THR A 169 -19.12 10.72 -13.21
N ASP A 170 -17.95 11.29 -13.30
CA ASP A 170 -16.77 10.61 -13.85
C ASP A 170 -15.78 10.22 -12.74
N HIS A 171 -14.73 9.52 -13.12
CA HIS A 171 -13.75 9.01 -12.18
C HIS A 171 -12.96 10.11 -11.47
N GLU A 172 -12.62 11.19 -12.19
CA GLU A 172 -11.84 12.28 -11.66
C GLU A 172 -12.66 13.15 -10.70
N ALA A 173 -13.89 13.49 -11.07
CA ALA A 173 -14.80 14.25 -10.22
C ALA A 173 -15.23 13.49 -8.97
N LEU A 174 -15.38 12.15 -9.06
CA LEU A 174 -15.81 11.31 -7.95
C LEU A 174 -14.69 11.07 -6.93
N GLY A 175 -13.47 10.84 -7.36
CA GLY A 175 -12.39 10.46 -6.48
C GLY A 175 -11.00 10.56 -7.07
N GLY A 176 -10.78 11.48 -8.01
CA GLY A 176 -9.49 11.75 -8.62
C GLY A 176 -8.52 12.44 -7.67
N ALA A 177 -7.25 12.45 -8.05
CA ALA A 177 -6.18 13.01 -7.23
C ALA A 177 -6.37 14.49 -6.91
N GLU A 178 -6.80 15.30 -7.88
CA GLU A 178 -7.05 16.74 -7.67
C GLU A 178 -8.23 16.99 -6.73
N MET A 179 -9.31 16.22 -6.89
CA MET A 179 -10.47 16.33 -6.00
C MET A 179 -10.08 16.00 -4.56
N HIS A 180 -9.30 14.93 -4.35
CA HIS A 180 -8.88 14.53 -3.01
C HIS A 180 -7.85 15.48 -2.39
N SER A 181 -7.01 16.13 -3.20
CA SER A 181 -6.02 17.10 -2.71
C SER A 181 -6.61 18.48 -2.42
N SER A 182 -7.66 18.90 -3.17
CA SER A 182 -8.17 20.27 -3.07
C SER A 182 -9.53 20.38 -2.36
N VAL A 183 -10.34 19.33 -2.33
CA VAL A 183 -11.71 19.37 -1.80
C VAL A 183 -11.87 18.49 -0.57
N SER A 184 -11.56 17.17 -0.67
CA SER A 184 -11.83 16.23 0.42
C SER A 184 -10.75 16.18 1.49
N GLY A 185 -9.49 16.50 1.14
CA GLY A 185 -8.35 16.41 2.05
C GLY A 185 -7.88 15.00 2.34
N VAL A 186 -8.29 13.99 1.56
CA VAL A 186 -7.79 12.62 1.69
C VAL A 186 -6.35 12.50 1.20
N SER A 187 -5.97 13.29 0.19
CA SER A 187 -4.60 13.35 -0.31
C SER A 187 -3.86 14.55 0.28
N ASP A 188 -2.71 14.30 0.90
CA ASP A 188 -1.81 15.34 1.44
C ASP A 188 -0.92 15.93 0.35
N TYR A 189 -0.56 15.11 -0.65
CA TYR A 189 0.36 15.48 -1.72
C TYR A 189 -0.18 15.06 -3.08
N LEU A 190 -0.20 16.01 -4.01
CA LEU A 190 -0.49 15.76 -5.41
C LEU A 190 0.83 15.63 -6.18
N ALA A 191 1.12 14.44 -6.70
CA ALA A 191 2.31 14.18 -7.49
C ALA A 191 2.02 14.38 -8.98
N GLU A 192 2.97 14.93 -9.72
CA GLU A 192 2.81 15.15 -11.16
C GLU A 192 2.89 13.84 -11.97
N ASP A 193 3.71 12.90 -11.52
CA ASP A 193 3.88 11.57 -12.12
C ASP A 193 4.33 10.53 -11.10
N GLU A 194 4.56 9.29 -11.53
CA GLU A 194 5.02 8.19 -10.66
C GLU A 194 6.39 8.48 -10.05
N HIS A 195 7.31 9.13 -10.76
CA HIS A 195 8.64 9.47 -10.24
C HIS A 195 8.56 10.53 -9.14
N ASP A 196 7.71 11.53 -9.36
CA ASP A 196 7.44 12.55 -8.35
C ASP A 196 6.75 11.96 -7.11
N ALA A 197 5.84 11.02 -7.29
CA ALA A 197 5.19 10.33 -6.18
C ALA A 197 6.19 9.54 -5.31
N ILE A 198 7.13 8.84 -5.94
CA ILE A 198 8.23 8.15 -5.24
C ILE A 198 9.14 9.14 -4.52
N ARG A 199 9.49 10.26 -5.16
CA ARG A 199 10.29 11.33 -4.55
C ARG A 199 9.61 11.88 -3.30
N LEU A 200 8.31 12.20 -3.37
CA LEU A 200 7.51 12.69 -2.24
C LEU A 200 7.44 11.65 -1.10
N ALA A 201 7.22 10.38 -1.42
CA ALA A 201 7.23 9.32 -0.40
C ALA A 201 8.58 9.24 0.32
N ARG A 202 9.69 9.35 -0.40
CA ARG A 202 11.03 9.39 0.18
C ARG A 202 11.27 10.63 1.05
N GLU A 203 10.76 11.78 0.65
CA GLU A 203 10.83 13.02 1.45
C GLU A 203 10.02 12.89 2.75
N ILE A 204 8.80 12.35 2.69
CA ILE A 204 8.00 12.08 3.88
C ILE A 204 8.79 11.20 4.85
N MET A 205 9.35 10.08 4.37
CA MET A 205 10.14 9.18 5.21
C MET A 205 11.36 9.86 5.83
N ALA A 206 12.06 10.72 5.09
CA ALA A 206 13.20 11.48 5.61
C ALA A 206 12.79 12.43 6.76
N HIS A 207 11.62 13.04 6.66
CA HIS A 207 11.12 14.00 7.65
C HIS A 207 10.50 13.36 8.90
N LEU A 208 10.16 12.07 8.86
CA LEU A 208 9.59 11.37 10.03
C LEU A 208 10.55 11.34 11.23
N ASN A 209 11.85 11.45 11.02
CA ASN A 209 12.87 11.28 12.05
C ASN A 209 12.68 9.98 12.84
N TRP A 210 12.15 8.93 12.19
CA TRP A 210 11.84 7.67 12.83
C TRP A 210 13.10 6.95 13.26
N LYS A 211 13.13 6.56 14.51
CA LYS A 211 14.23 5.76 15.07
C LYS A 211 13.71 4.37 15.43
N LYS A 212 14.32 3.35 14.90
CA LYS A 212 14.01 1.96 15.24
C LYS A 212 14.18 1.75 16.75
N ALA A 213 13.17 1.17 17.38
CA ALA A 213 13.27 0.73 18.75
C ALA A 213 14.01 -0.61 18.81
N GLY A 214 15.05 -0.69 19.61
CA GLY A 214 15.83 -1.91 19.82
C GLY A 214 17.35 -1.68 19.78
N PRO A 215 18.14 -2.70 20.12
CA PRO A 215 19.59 -2.59 20.03
C PRO A 215 20.02 -2.46 18.58
N LEU A 216 21.02 -1.62 18.33
CA LEU A 216 21.69 -1.58 17.03
C LEU A 216 22.27 -2.96 16.69
N PRO A 217 22.37 -3.30 15.40
CA PRO A 217 23.07 -4.50 14.97
C PRO A 217 24.46 -4.56 15.60
N ARG A 218 24.84 -5.71 16.11
CA ARG A 218 26.19 -5.88 16.64
C ARG A 218 27.20 -5.79 15.51
N SER A 219 28.16 -4.89 15.62
CA SER A 219 29.23 -4.72 14.65
C SER A 219 30.33 -5.78 14.73
N ASP A 220 30.23 -6.67 15.74
CA ASP A 220 31.20 -7.70 16.08
C ASP A 220 30.81 -9.12 15.67
N VAL A 221 29.83 -9.24 14.77
CA VAL A 221 29.47 -10.53 14.17
C VAL A 221 30.52 -10.89 13.13
N GLU A 222 31.29 -11.96 13.40
CA GLU A 222 32.18 -12.54 12.37
C GLU A 222 31.33 -13.03 11.19
N PRO A 223 31.75 -12.74 9.93
CA PRO A 223 31.08 -13.29 8.76
C PRO A 223 31.17 -14.82 8.76
N PRO A 224 30.16 -15.53 8.24
CA PRO A 224 30.15 -16.98 8.19
C PRO A 224 31.26 -17.55 7.32
#